data_5c70fd07912adddf3402dc0ecf0ecd05
#
_entry.id   5c70fd07912adddf3402dc0ecf0ecd05
#
_cell.length_a   1.000
_cell.length_b   1.000
_cell.length_c   1.000
_cell.angle_alpha   90.00
_cell.angle_beta   90.00
_cell.angle_gamma   90.00
#
_symmetry.space_group_name_H-M   'P 1'
#
loop_
_entity.id
_entity.type
_entity.pdbx_description
1 polymer ?
#
loop_
_entity_poly.entity_id
_entity_poly.type
_entity_poly.pdbx_seq_one_letter_code
_entity_poly.pdbx_strand_id
1 'polypeptide(L)'
;MDAIIFDIDGTLWDSRIPVAHSWNRSIEKYTGRPSTFTPEYLGRYFGQTMDVIVSVLLPDKSPAEREKYGELIFREENEWLEHEPGLVYPGVEETMERLSGRWPLYVVSNCQSGYIETMLRVSGLGRFVSGTLCYGDTNEGKGRNLVTLSNRYGLKEPVYVGDTQGDADACAEAGMPMIYAAYGLGEVKHPWKQINAFPELLDIFE
;
A
#
# COMPACT_ATOMS: atom_id res chain seq x y z
N MET A 1 15.49 -15.23 8.75
CA MET A 1 14.87 -14.16 7.94
C MET A 1 15.75 -13.91 6.71
N ASP A 2 15.13 -13.82 5.56
CA ASP A 2 15.84 -13.71 4.27
C ASP A 2 15.35 -12.54 3.39
N ALA A 3 14.26 -11.86 3.78
CA ALA A 3 13.74 -10.67 3.09
C ALA A 3 12.82 -9.84 4.00
N ILE A 4 12.62 -8.57 3.63
CA ILE A 4 11.64 -7.67 4.24
C ILE A 4 10.67 -7.23 3.14
N ILE A 5 9.38 -7.36 3.40
CA ILE A 5 8.32 -6.94 2.48
C ILE A 5 7.53 -5.82 3.17
N PHE A 6 7.24 -4.73 2.47
CA PHE A 6 6.54 -3.57 3.02
C PHE A 6 5.17 -3.39 2.36
N ASP A 7 4.20 -2.93 3.13
CA ASP A 7 3.06 -2.18 2.60
C ASP A 7 3.48 -0.76 2.20
N ILE A 8 2.56 -0.03 1.63
CA ILE A 8 2.78 1.36 1.18
C ILE A 8 2.07 2.35 2.08
N ASP A 9 0.75 2.45 1.93
CA ASP A 9 -0.07 3.48 2.57
C ASP A 9 -0.19 3.22 4.07
N GLY A 10 0.22 4.18 4.88
CA GLY A 10 0.30 3.99 6.33
C GLY A 10 1.61 3.33 6.81
N THR A 11 2.45 2.83 5.89
CA THR A 11 3.72 2.17 6.23
C THR A 11 4.93 2.94 5.71
N LEU A 12 5.00 3.19 4.41
CA LEU A 12 6.11 3.94 3.78
C LEU A 12 5.77 5.42 3.60
N TRP A 13 4.52 5.73 3.28
CA TRP A 13 4.05 7.10 3.09
C TRP A 13 2.59 7.30 3.51
N ASP A 14 2.16 8.56 3.59
CA ASP A 14 0.78 8.99 3.78
C ASP A 14 0.30 9.71 2.51
N SER A 15 -0.53 9.07 1.72
CA SER A 15 -1.09 9.61 0.47
C SER A 15 -2.52 10.11 0.60
N ARG A 16 -3.12 10.11 1.81
CA ARG A 16 -4.54 10.41 2.01
C ARG A 16 -4.99 11.74 1.41
N ILE A 17 -4.17 12.78 1.53
CA ILE A 17 -4.51 14.12 1.02
C ILE A 17 -4.54 14.13 -0.52
N PRO A 18 -3.43 13.82 -1.24
CA PRO A 18 -3.44 13.83 -2.70
C PRO A 18 -4.43 12.83 -3.31
N VAL A 19 -4.62 11.66 -2.68
CA VAL A 19 -5.62 10.68 -3.13
C VAL A 19 -7.04 11.24 -3.01
N ALA A 20 -7.38 11.91 -1.90
CA ALA A 20 -8.67 12.54 -1.73
C ALA A 20 -8.92 13.63 -2.80
N HIS A 21 -7.92 14.44 -3.12
CA HIS A 21 -7.99 15.44 -4.20
C HIS A 21 -8.24 14.78 -5.55
N SER A 22 -7.46 13.78 -5.91
CA SER A 22 -7.57 13.07 -7.17
C SER A 22 -8.94 12.37 -7.32
N TRP A 23 -9.36 11.60 -6.32
CA TRP A 23 -10.62 10.84 -6.40
C TRP A 23 -11.84 11.75 -6.47
N ASN A 24 -11.91 12.82 -5.66
CA ASN A 24 -13.01 13.77 -5.72
C ASN A 24 -13.12 14.41 -7.10
N ARG A 25 -12.01 14.87 -7.66
CA ARG A 25 -11.95 15.45 -9.00
C ARG A 25 -12.36 14.46 -10.08
N SER A 26 -11.85 13.23 -10.02
CA SER A 26 -12.13 12.20 -11.03
C SER A 26 -13.59 11.72 -10.97
N ILE A 27 -14.17 11.57 -9.77
CA ILE A 27 -15.58 11.24 -9.59
C ILE A 27 -16.46 12.32 -10.24
N GLU A 28 -16.20 13.59 -9.96
CA GLU A 28 -16.94 14.70 -10.58
C GLU A 28 -16.80 14.70 -12.10
N LYS A 29 -15.55 14.57 -12.60
CA LYS A 29 -15.22 14.54 -14.03
C LYS A 29 -15.96 13.43 -14.78
N TYR A 30 -15.99 12.22 -14.26
CA TYR A 30 -16.51 11.05 -14.99
C TYR A 30 -17.96 10.73 -14.72
N THR A 31 -18.49 11.13 -13.58
CA THR A 31 -19.88 10.82 -13.20
C THR A 31 -20.80 12.04 -13.18
N GLY A 32 -20.25 13.24 -13.26
CA GLY A 32 -21.01 14.50 -13.09
C GLY A 32 -21.51 14.72 -11.65
N ARG A 33 -21.17 13.86 -10.70
CA ARG A 33 -21.60 13.95 -9.32
C ARG A 33 -20.56 14.71 -8.50
N PRO A 34 -20.94 15.79 -7.78
CA PRO A 34 -20.04 16.43 -6.84
C PRO A 34 -19.54 15.43 -5.81
N SER A 35 -18.24 15.50 -5.48
CA SER A 35 -17.61 14.61 -4.52
C SER A 35 -16.76 15.42 -3.54
N THR A 36 -16.88 15.10 -2.25
CA THR A 36 -16.23 15.83 -1.13
C THR A 36 -15.75 14.85 -0.06
N PHE A 37 -15.22 13.70 -0.46
CA PHE A 37 -14.60 12.78 0.50
C PHE A 37 -13.40 13.45 1.17
N THR A 38 -13.32 13.33 2.50
CA THR A 38 -12.17 13.83 3.24
C THR A 38 -11.06 12.78 3.31
N PRO A 39 -9.78 13.22 3.48
CA PRO A 39 -8.65 12.29 3.66
C PRO A 39 -8.88 11.28 4.81
N GLU A 40 -9.47 11.73 5.92
CA GLU A 40 -9.75 10.87 7.09
C GLU A 40 -10.85 9.84 6.79
N TYR A 41 -11.84 10.20 5.98
CA TYR A 41 -12.87 9.26 5.58
C TYR A 41 -12.29 8.18 4.66
N LEU A 42 -11.53 8.58 3.66
CA LEU A 42 -10.93 7.66 2.69
C LEU A 42 -9.85 6.77 3.32
N GLY A 43 -9.08 7.30 4.27
CA GLY A 43 -8.07 6.55 5.00
C GLY A 43 -8.58 5.30 5.70
N ARG A 44 -9.89 5.22 6.00
CA ARG A 44 -10.52 4.02 6.58
C ARG A 44 -10.60 2.84 5.61
N TYR A 45 -10.42 3.10 4.32
CA TYR A 45 -10.50 2.09 3.26
C TYR A 45 -9.14 1.78 2.64
N PHE A 46 -8.09 2.48 3.04
CA PHE A 46 -6.74 2.16 2.60
C PHE A 46 -6.36 0.74 3.07
N GLY A 47 -5.65 0.01 2.23
CA GLY A 47 -5.34 -1.39 2.43
C GLY A 47 -6.43 -2.37 1.95
N GLN A 48 -7.66 -1.88 1.62
CA GLN A 48 -8.69 -2.68 0.96
C GLN A 48 -8.36 -2.87 -0.52
N THR A 49 -8.99 -3.88 -1.15
CA THR A 49 -8.87 -4.11 -2.59
C THR A 49 -9.63 -3.05 -3.40
N MET A 50 -9.21 -2.83 -4.64
CA MET A 50 -9.74 -1.78 -5.51
C MET A 50 -11.25 -1.89 -5.77
N ASP A 51 -11.79 -3.09 -5.88
CA ASP A 51 -13.23 -3.34 -6.04
C ASP A 51 -14.04 -2.90 -4.80
N VAL A 52 -13.51 -3.13 -3.60
CA VAL A 52 -14.11 -2.64 -2.35
C VAL A 52 -14.10 -1.11 -2.33
N ILE A 53 -12.96 -0.49 -2.62
CA ILE A 53 -12.82 0.97 -2.65
C ILE A 53 -13.81 1.60 -3.64
N VAL A 54 -13.89 1.10 -4.87
CA VAL A 54 -14.83 1.62 -5.88
C VAL A 54 -16.27 1.47 -5.43
N SER A 55 -16.63 0.39 -4.72
CA SER A 55 -17.99 0.21 -4.19
C SER A 55 -18.37 1.28 -3.17
N VAL A 56 -17.42 1.80 -2.42
CA VAL A 56 -17.59 2.90 -1.47
C VAL A 56 -17.67 4.25 -2.20
N LEU A 57 -16.81 4.46 -3.19
CA LEU A 57 -16.77 5.71 -3.95
C LEU A 57 -18.04 5.90 -4.81
N LEU A 58 -18.57 4.83 -5.37
CA LEU A 58 -19.66 4.81 -6.35
C LEU A 58 -20.79 3.85 -5.95
N PRO A 59 -21.43 4.03 -4.78
CA PRO A 59 -22.42 3.08 -4.25
C PRO A 59 -23.67 2.98 -5.11
N ASP A 60 -23.99 4.02 -5.87
CA ASP A 60 -25.17 4.15 -6.76
C ASP A 60 -24.94 3.57 -8.17
N LYS A 61 -23.72 3.14 -8.50
CA LYS A 61 -23.37 2.60 -9.81
C LYS A 61 -23.48 1.07 -9.86
N SER A 62 -23.85 0.57 -11.04
CA SER A 62 -23.84 -0.87 -11.33
C SER A 62 -22.41 -1.43 -11.30
N PRO A 63 -22.24 -2.77 -11.14
CA PRO A 63 -20.89 -3.37 -11.15
C PRO A 63 -20.06 -3.01 -12.39
N ALA A 64 -20.66 -3.04 -13.59
CA ALA A 64 -19.99 -2.68 -14.84
C ALA A 64 -19.58 -1.19 -14.90
N GLU A 65 -20.40 -0.29 -14.34
CA GLU A 65 -20.05 1.13 -14.24
C GLU A 65 -18.94 1.35 -13.22
N ARG A 66 -18.97 0.63 -12.08
CA ARG A 66 -17.92 0.68 -11.07
C ARG A 66 -16.57 0.26 -11.63
N GLU A 67 -16.52 -0.84 -12.37
CA GLU A 67 -15.31 -1.30 -13.06
C GLU A 67 -14.79 -0.22 -14.00
N LYS A 68 -15.62 0.27 -14.92
CA LYS A 68 -15.27 1.31 -15.90
C LYS A 68 -14.77 2.62 -15.24
N TYR A 69 -15.51 3.13 -14.26
CA TYR A 69 -15.13 4.38 -13.60
C TYR A 69 -13.95 4.18 -12.64
N GLY A 70 -13.85 3.02 -12.00
CA GLY A 70 -12.72 2.67 -11.16
C GLY A 70 -11.39 2.71 -11.91
N GLU A 71 -11.31 2.08 -13.09
CA GLU A 71 -10.13 2.13 -13.96
C GLU A 71 -9.72 3.57 -14.30
N LEU A 72 -10.70 4.43 -14.60
CA LEU A 72 -10.44 5.83 -14.91
C LEU A 72 -9.94 6.63 -13.70
N ILE A 73 -10.59 6.43 -12.54
CA ILE A 73 -10.24 7.11 -11.28
C ILE A 73 -8.82 6.73 -10.86
N PHE A 74 -8.48 5.44 -10.86
CA PHE A 74 -7.17 4.95 -10.43
C PHE A 74 -6.04 5.31 -11.39
N ARG A 75 -6.32 5.39 -12.70
CA ARG A 75 -5.35 5.92 -13.65
C ARG A 75 -5.06 7.40 -13.40
N GLU A 76 -6.10 8.22 -13.20
CA GLU A 76 -5.93 9.65 -12.86
C GLU A 76 -5.21 9.84 -11.52
N GLU A 77 -5.42 8.93 -10.57
CA GLU A 77 -4.70 8.94 -9.29
C GLU A 77 -3.19 8.74 -9.50
N ASN A 78 -2.79 7.73 -10.27
CA ASN A 78 -1.38 7.50 -10.56
C ASN A 78 -0.75 8.74 -11.24
N GLU A 79 -1.45 9.36 -12.21
CA GLU A 79 -1.00 10.59 -12.88
C GLU A 79 -0.93 11.78 -11.91
N TRP A 80 -1.93 11.90 -11.01
CA TRP A 80 -1.99 12.98 -10.01
C TRP A 80 -0.83 12.92 -9.03
N LEU A 81 -0.52 11.73 -8.53
CA LEU A 81 0.55 11.49 -7.57
C LEU A 81 1.95 11.79 -8.12
N GLU A 82 2.13 11.90 -9.44
CA GLU A 82 3.37 12.39 -10.03
C GLU A 82 3.63 13.87 -9.76
N HIS A 83 2.56 14.64 -9.54
CA HIS A 83 2.61 16.09 -9.35
C HIS A 83 2.32 16.52 -7.91
N GLU A 84 1.49 15.75 -7.23
CA GLU A 84 1.12 15.95 -5.82
C GLU A 84 1.34 14.62 -5.07
N PRO A 85 2.59 14.27 -4.72
CA PRO A 85 2.91 13.00 -4.07
C PRO A 85 2.45 12.96 -2.62
N GLY A 86 2.30 11.75 -2.08
CA GLY A 86 2.17 11.51 -0.64
C GLY A 86 3.42 11.92 0.13
N LEU A 87 3.29 11.99 1.44
CA LEU A 87 4.39 12.31 2.35
C LEU A 87 5.05 11.01 2.83
N VAL A 88 6.32 10.81 2.49
CA VAL A 88 7.11 9.70 3.03
C VAL A 88 7.28 9.89 4.54
N TYR A 89 7.05 8.83 5.32
CA TYR A 89 7.21 8.91 6.77
C TYR A 89 8.66 9.19 7.17
N PRO A 90 8.86 9.91 8.31
CA PRO A 90 10.21 10.25 8.77
C PRO A 90 11.12 9.04 8.92
N GLY A 91 12.33 9.12 8.38
CA GLY A 91 13.37 8.11 8.49
C GLY A 91 13.20 6.88 7.59
N VAL A 92 12.18 6.83 6.73
CA VAL A 92 11.97 5.71 5.79
C VAL A 92 13.15 5.56 4.85
N GLU A 93 13.59 6.65 4.22
CA GLU A 93 14.65 6.60 3.22
C GLU A 93 15.96 6.06 3.81
N GLU A 94 16.44 6.63 4.90
CA GLU A 94 17.68 6.24 5.55
C GLU A 94 17.64 4.82 6.11
N THR A 95 16.45 4.41 6.61
CA THR A 95 16.26 3.05 7.13
C THR A 95 16.26 2.04 6.01
N MET A 96 15.54 2.30 4.90
CA MET A 96 15.54 1.41 3.73
C MET A 96 16.93 1.30 3.11
N GLU A 97 17.70 2.38 3.05
CA GLU A 97 19.10 2.35 2.59
C GLU A 97 19.94 1.36 3.41
N ARG A 98 19.89 1.46 4.74
CA ARG A 98 20.64 0.56 5.63
C ARG A 98 20.18 -0.88 5.52
N LEU A 99 18.86 -1.11 5.52
CA LEU A 99 18.30 -2.46 5.43
C LEU A 99 18.59 -3.12 4.07
N SER A 100 18.55 -2.37 2.97
CA SER A 100 18.83 -2.90 1.62
C SER A 100 20.27 -3.38 1.43
N GLY A 101 21.19 -2.89 2.24
CA GLY A 101 22.58 -3.38 2.26
C GLY A 101 22.74 -4.78 2.86
N ARG A 102 21.70 -5.33 3.50
CA ARG A 102 21.73 -6.62 4.21
C ARG A 102 20.66 -7.60 3.75
N TRP A 103 19.47 -7.10 3.37
CA TRP A 103 18.33 -7.91 2.94
C TRP A 103 17.71 -7.35 1.67
N PRO A 104 17.25 -8.21 0.76
CA PRO A 104 16.40 -7.77 -0.33
C PRO A 104 15.08 -7.21 0.23
N LEU A 105 14.67 -6.04 -0.28
CA LEU A 105 13.45 -5.36 0.12
C LEU A 105 12.42 -5.47 -1.01
N TYR A 106 11.17 -5.74 -0.63
CA TYR A 106 10.05 -5.88 -1.56
C TYR A 106 8.87 -5.02 -1.11
N VAL A 107 7.94 -4.79 -2.04
CA VAL A 107 6.68 -4.09 -1.73
C VAL A 107 5.50 -4.91 -2.23
N VAL A 108 4.50 -5.14 -1.36
CA VAL A 108 3.23 -5.80 -1.72
C VAL A 108 2.08 -5.01 -1.15
N SER A 109 1.15 -4.57 -2.02
CA SER A 109 -0.02 -3.78 -1.62
C SER A 109 -1.30 -4.22 -2.33
N ASN A 110 -2.46 -3.83 -1.82
CA ASN A 110 -3.77 -4.03 -2.46
C ASN A 110 -4.16 -2.90 -3.44
N CYS A 111 -3.20 -2.12 -3.92
CA CYS A 111 -3.42 -1.01 -4.83
C CYS A 111 -3.60 -1.46 -6.30
N GLN A 112 -3.96 -0.51 -7.16
CA GLN A 112 -4.00 -0.66 -8.61
C GLN A 112 -2.60 -0.82 -9.21
N SER A 113 -2.52 -1.38 -10.41
CA SER A 113 -1.28 -1.44 -11.19
C SER A 113 -0.75 -0.04 -11.49
N GLY A 114 0.57 0.14 -11.41
CA GLY A 114 1.26 1.42 -11.61
C GLY A 114 1.37 2.31 -10.36
N TYR A 115 0.59 2.03 -9.30
CA TYR A 115 0.65 2.84 -8.07
C TYR A 115 1.98 2.67 -7.33
N ILE A 116 2.43 1.42 -7.15
CA ILE A 116 3.72 1.14 -6.49
C ILE A 116 4.86 1.81 -7.26
N GLU A 117 4.88 1.68 -8.57
CA GLU A 117 5.90 2.25 -9.44
C GLU A 117 5.92 3.78 -9.35
N THR A 118 4.74 4.40 -9.33
CA THR A 118 4.61 5.86 -9.16
C THR A 118 5.15 6.29 -7.80
N MET A 119 4.70 5.66 -6.71
CA MET A 119 5.18 5.95 -5.36
C MET A 119 6.71 5.81 -5.26
N LEU A 120 7.26 4.69 -5.72
CA LEU A 120 8.71 4.42 -5.67
C LEU A 120 9.52 5.42 -6.50
N ARG A 121 8.98 5.87 -7.65
CA ARG A 121 9.64 6.86 -8.50
C ARG A 121 9.65 8.24 -7.88
N VAL A 122 8.49 8.74 -7.42
CA VAL A 122 8.38 10.10 -6.88
C VAL A 122 9.06 10.26 -5.52
N SER A 123 9.09 9.19 -4.70
CA SER A 123 9.80 9.19 -3.42
C SER A 123 11.29 8.89 -3.53
N GLY A 124 11.76 8.37 -4.68
CA GLY A 124 13.13 7.92 -4.86
C GLY A 124 13.47 6.61 -4.16
N LEU A 125 12.50 5.93 -3.53
CA LEU A 125 12.73 4.68 -2.77
C LEU A 125 12.97 3.46 -3.69
N GLY A 126 12.64 3.57 -4.98
CA GLY A 126 12.76 2.46 -5.94
C GLY A 126 14.17 1.85 -6.03
N ARG A 127 15.21 2.64 -5.74
CA ARG A 127 16.60 2.17 -5.74
C ARG A 127 16.92 1.11 -4.67
N PHE A 128 16.08 1.01 -3.65
CA PHE A 128 16.24 0.03 -2.56
C PHE A 128 15.38 -1.23 -2.75
N VAL A 129 14.41 -1.23 -3.69
CA VAL A 129 13.40 -2.27 -3.82
C VAL A 129 13.79 -3.27 -4.91
N SER A 130 13.81 -4.56 -4.55
CA SER A 130 14.18 -5.68 -5.44
C SER A 130 13.00 -6.19 -6.28
N GLY A 131 11.77 -5.92 -5.89
CA GLY A 131 10.59 -6.32 -6.64
C GLY A 131 9.29 -5.92 -5.94
N THR A 132 8.21 -5.92 -6.73
CA THR A 132 6.89 -5.44 -6.30
C THR A 132 5.80 -6.41 -6.77
N LEU A 133 4.64 -6.38 -6.11
CA LEU A 133 3.42 -7.04 -6.56
C LEU A 133 2.20 -6.36 -5.94
N CYS A 134 1.15 -6.15 -6.74
CA CYS A 134 -0.08 -5.56 -6.22
C CYS A 134 -1.34 -6.30 -6.70
N TYR A 135 -2.48 -5.92 -6.10
CA TYR A 135 -3.79 -6.43 -6.54
C TYR A 135 -4.05 -6.16 -8.02
N GLY A 136 -3.72 -4.97 -8.50
CA GLY A 136 -3.92 -4.59 -9.90
C GLY A 136 -3.13 -5.42 -10.91
N ASP A 137 -2.04 -6.09 -10.48
CA ASP A 137 -1.23 -6.95 -11.35
C ASP A 137 -1.78 -8.37 -11.47
N THR A 138 -2.51 -8.84 -10.45
CA THR A 138 -2.88 -10.26 -10.31
C THR A 138 -4.37 -10.50 -10.16
N ASN A 139 -5.14 -9.50 -9.77
CA ASN A 139 -6.52 -9.59 -9.27
C ASN A 139 -6.67 -10.53 -8.05
N GLU A 140 -5.57 -10.73 -7.31
CA GLU A 140 -5.53 -11.53 -6.09
C GLU A 140 -5.24 -10.64 -4.88
N GLY A 141 -5.83 -10.99 -3.72
CA GLY A 141 -5.61 -10.27 -2.48
C GLY A 141 -4.17 -10.36 -1.95
N LYS A 142 -3.83 -9.49 -1.01
CA LYS A 142 -2.48 -9.34 -0.45
C LYS A 142 -1.87 -10.66 0.04
N GLY A 143 -2.63 -11.52 0.74
CA GLY A 143 -2.12 -12.81 1.22
C GLY A 143 -1.63 -13.71 0.09
N ARG A 144 -2.41 -13.82 -0.99
CA ARG A 144 -2.00 -14.56 -2.20
C ARG A 144 -0.79 -13.93 -2.89
N ASN A 145 -0.75 -12.60 -2.95
CA ASN A 145 0.37 -11.88 -3.54
C ASN A 145 1.66 -12.06 -2.73
N LEU A 146 1.59 -12.13 -1.40
CA LEU A 146 2.74 -12.45 -0.54
C LEU A 146 3.31 -13.85 -0.85
N VAL A 147 2.45 -14.86 -0.99
CA VAL A 147 2.87 -16.21 -1.39
C VAL A 147 3.47 -16.22 -2.80
N THR A 148 2.84 -15.53 -3.75
CA THR A 148 3.29 -15.46 -5.14
C THR A 148 4.66 -14.80 -5.25
N LEU A 149 4.86 -13.67 -4.56
CA LEU A 149 6.14 -12.97 -4.52
C LEU A 149 7.21 -13.82 -3.86
N SER A 150 6.91 -14.45 -2.72
CA SER A 150 7.85 -15.34 -2.03
C SER A 150 8.30 -16.49 -2.91
N ASN A 151 7.38 -17.12 -3.62
CA ASN A 151 7.72 -18.19 -4.57
C ASN A 151 8.56 -17.70 -5.75
N ARG A 152 8.23 -16.52 -6.30
CA ARG A 152 8.95 -15.90 -7.44
C ARG A 152 10.42 -15.65 -7.12
N TYR A 153 10.71 -15.20 -5.90
CA TYR A 153 12.06 -14.86 -5.45
C TYR A 153 12.71 -15.92 -4.56
N GLY A 154 12.04 -17.05 -4.32
CA GLY A 154 12.57 -18.17 -3.54
C GLY A 154 12.72 -17.88 -2.06
N LEU A 155 11.94 -16.93 -1.51
CA LEU A 155 11.99 -16.53 -0.10
C LEU A 155 11.46 -17.65 0.80
N LYS A 156 12.13 -17.87 1.94
CA LYS A 156 11.80 -18.94 2.90
C LYS A 156 11.28 -18.41 4.22
N GLU A 157 11.83 -17.31 4.67
CA GLU A 157 11.54 -16.71 5.97
C GLU A 157 11.39 -15.17 5.85
N PRO A 158 10.57 -14.65 4.91
CA PRO A 158 10.35 -13.22 4.81
C PRO A 158 9.54 -12.69 6.00
N VAL A 159 9.69 -11.39 6.28
CA VAL A 159 8.91 -10.66 7.28
C VAL A 159 8.17 -9.53 6.57
N TYR A 160 6.91 -9.34 6.92
CA TYR A 160 6.11 -8.23 6.40
C TYR A 160 6.04 -7.08 7.41
N VAL A 161 6.04 -5.84 6.91
CA VAL A 161 5.81 -4.62 7.68
C VAL A 161 4.57 -3.94 7.12
N GLY A 162 3.57 -3.71 7.94
CA GLY A 162 2.30 -3.09 7.56
C GLY A 162 1.59 -2.47 8.75
N ASP A 163 0.49 -1.78 8.52
CA ASP A 163 -0.16 -0.96 9.54
C ASP A 163 -1.62 -1.32 9.83
N THR A 164 -2.23 -2.24 9.07
CA THR A 164 -3.65 -2.56 9.20
C THR A 164 -3.89 -4.00 9.69
N GLN A 165 -5.11 -4.25 10.23
CA GLN A 165 -5.56 -5.62 10.51
C GLN A 165 -5.62 -6.46 9.24
N GLY A 166 -5.94 -5.84 8.08
CA GLY A 166 -5.91 -6.52 6.79
C GLY A 166 -4.53 -7.07 6.41
N ASP A 167 -3.46 -6.36 6.81
CA ASP A 167 -2.09 -6.85 6.65
C ASP A 167 -1.80 -8.05 7.53
N ALA A 168 -2.25 -8.00 8.79
CA ALA A 168 -2.09 -9.11 9.71
C ALA A 168 -2.84 -10.37 9.24
N ASP A 169 -4.05 -10.20 8.72
CA ASP A 169 -4.86 -11.29 8.18
C ASP A 169 -4.21 -11.87 6.90
N ALA A 170 -3.68 -11.03 6.03
CA ALA A 170 -2.94 -11.45 4.83
C ALA A 170 -1.64 -12.20 5.18
N CYS A 171 -0.92 -11.74 6.20
CA CYS A 171 0.27 -12.42 6.72
C CYS A 171 -0.06 -13.78 7.32
N ALA A 172 -1.18 -13.88 8.06
CA ALA A 172 -1.65 -15.15 8.60
C ALA A 172 -2.02 -16.15 7.48
N GLU A 173 -2.68 -15.68 6.41
CA GLU A 173 -2.95 -16.49 5.20
C GLU A 173 -1.66 -16.98 4.55
N ALA A 174 -0.65 -16.11 4.44
CA ALA A 174 0.64 -16.44 3.82
C ALA A 174 1.59 -17.24 4.75
N GLY A 175 1.25 -17.42 6.03
CA GLY A 175 2.13 -18.07 7.01
C GLY A 175 3.38 -17.24 7.35
N MET A 176 3.29 -15.92 7.30
CA MET A 176 4.39 -14.97 7.41
C MET A 176 4.26 -14.12 8.67
N PRO A 177 5.34 -13.87 9.45
CA PRO A 177 5.28 -12.93 10.56
C PRO A 177 5.14 -11.49 10.08
N MET A 178 4.38 -10.68 10.84
CA MET A 178 4.19 -9.25 10.59
C MET A 178 4.75 -8.40 11.71
N ILE A 179 5.43 -7.31 11.36
CA ILE A 179 5.75 -6.19 12.24
C ILE A 179 4.71 -5.11 12.00
N TYR A 180 4.03 -4.71 13.06
CA TYR A 180 3.00 -3.68 13.01
C TYR A 180 3.61 -2.27 13.09
N ALA A 181 3.34 -1.46 12.09
CA ALA A 181 3.68 -0.04 12.03
C ALA A 181 2.59 0.80 12.71
N ALA A 182 2.68 0.96 14.04
CA ALA A 182 1.65 1.61 14.85
C ALA A 182 1.51 3.13 14.63
N TYR A 183 2.39 3.74 13.86
CA TYR A 183 2.29 5.13 13.42
C TYR A 183 1.40 5.31 12.19
N GLY A 184 0.95 4.20 11.58
CA GLY A 184 0.16 4.17 10.36
C GLY A 184 -1.31 4.55 10.53
N LEU A 185 -2.17 4.03 9.68
CA LEU A 185 -3.57 4.43 9.55
C LEU A 185 -4.53 3.50 10.29
N GLY A 186 -4.11 2.26 10.58
CA GLY A 186 -4.97 1.22 11.15
C GLY A 186 -4.54 0.78 12.54
N GLU A 187 -5.27 -0.20 13.06
CA GLU A 187 -4.98 -0.88 14.31
C GLU A 187 -4.83 -2.39 14.06
N VAL A 188 -3.88 -3.03 14.75
CA VAL A 188 -3.65 -4.48 14.66
C VAL A 188 -3.84 -5.13 16.03
N LYS A 189 -4.65 -6.17 16.06
CA LYS A 189 -4.87 -6.98 17.27
C LYS A 189 -3.74 -8.02 17.40
N HIS A 190 -3.09 -8.03 18.56
CA HIS A 190 -2.06 -9.03 18.89
C HIS A 190 -0.90 -9.11 17.88
N PRO A 191 -0.20 -8.02 17.57
CA PRO A 191 0.92 -8.04 16.65
C PRO A 191 2.08 -8.89 17.20
N TRP A 192 2.85 -9.55 16.31
CA TRP A 192 4.06 -10.28 16.71
C TRP A 192 5.13 -9.33 17.25
N LYS A 193 5.36 -8.21 16.52
CA LYS A 193 6.20 -7.09 16.94
C LYS A 193 5.52 -5.79 16.52
N GLN A 194 5.87 -4.69 17.15
CA GLN A 194 5.36 -3.35 16.87
C GLN A 194 6.51 -2.35 16.82
N ILE A 195 6.38 -1.37 15.93
CA ILE A 195 7.23 -0.18 15.86
C ILE A 195 6.36 1.07 15.91
N ASN A 196 6.83 2.12 16.59
CA ASN A 196 6.15 3.42 16.70
C ASN A 196 6.76 4.48 15.78
N ALA A 197 7.88 4.15 15.15
CA ALA A 197 8.52 4.92 14.09
C ALA A 197 9.29 3.96 13.17
N PHE A 198 9.35 4.27 11.89
CA PHE A 198 9.98 3.39 10.88
C PHE A 198 11.45 3.05 11.20
N PRO A 199 12.30 3.98 11.72
CA PRO A 199 13.68 3.67 12.09
C PRO A 199 13.86 2.59 13.15
N GLU A 200 12.84 2.30 13.98
CA GLU A 200 12.89 1.22 14.98
C GLU A 200 13.04 -0.18 14.35
N LEU A 201 12.85 -0.30 13.03
CA LEU A 201 13.17 -1.53 12.29
C LEU A 201 14.67 -1.88 12.41
N LEU A 202 15.54 -0.91 12.53
CA LEU A 202 16.98 -1.15 12.70
C LEU A 202 17.28 -1.87 14.02
N ASP A 203 16.56 -1.54 15.10
CA ASP A 203 16.70 -2.22 16.39
C ASP A 203 16.21 -3.69 16.35
N ILE A 204 15.36 -4.01 15.38
CA ILE A 204 14.83 -5.37 15.19
C ILE A 204 15.78 -6.22 14.34
N PHE A 205 16.45 -5.60 13.35
CA PHE A 205 17.18 -6.29 12.30
C PHE A 205 18.71 -6.12 12.37
N GLU A 206 19.23 -5.18 13.13
CA GLU A 206 20.67 -4.98 13.37
C GLU A 206 21.14 -5.56 14.71
#